data_e55bcd8e4a66e324a4e0f72c15499afb
#
_entry.id   e55bcd8e4a66e324a4e0f72c15499afb
#
_cell.length_a   1.000
_cell.length_b   1.000
_cell.length_c   1.000
_cell.angle_alpha   90.00
_cell.angle_beta   90.00
_cell.angle_gamma   90.00
#
_symmetry.space_group_name_H-M   'P 1'
#
loop_
_entity.id
_entity.type
_entity.pdbx_description
1 polymer ?
#
loop_
_entity_poly.entity_id
_entity_poly.type
_entity_poly.pdbx_seq_one_letter_code
_entity_poly.pdbx_strand_id
1 'polypeptide(L)'
;MKSLATLGNELYSAKTSIPFVGKRKIWYLIAVVIILGSATLLGTVGLTPGIDFKGGSEITVTGLSSPSERPANEVLSKSDLAASSSVTTMGSSSVRVQTTELSKQRLDSLAGQLATAYKTDASNVSATTVGPTWSSDVTKKAVRGLVLFFIFVGLLIWAYFRTWKMAAAALLALCHDIIVTVGIYALSRFEVTPATIIGVLTILGYSLYDTVVVFDKIRENTEDFESQSRSTYAELANLAVNQTFIRSINTSVVGVLPVASLLFVGAFILGAGTLRDIALTLFIGMIAGTLSSIFLATPLLVDLRSREKRIKEHTAKVAAARQHRRDEAGDDAEELAKIDAAPAASPVTPGHHLGVAAQPKRKKKRR
;
A
#
# COMPACT_ATOMS: atom_id res chain seq x y z
N MET A 1 -2.81 -27.26 -12.52
CA MET A 1 -2.34 -25.92 -12.19
C MET A 1 -0.96 -26.04 -11.55
N LYS A 2 0.05 -25.24 -11.98
CA LYS A 2 1.35 -25.23 -11.31
C LYS A 2 1.18 -24.68 -9.88
N SER A 3 1.92 -25.23 -8.91
CA SER A 3 1.90 -24.69 -7.54
C SER A 3 2.59 -23.31 -7.51
N LEU A 4 2.21 -22.43 -6.55
CA LEU A 4 2.86 -21.13 -6.37
C LEU A 4 4.37 -21.27 -6.12
N ALA A 5 4.78 -22.33 -5.42
CA ALA A 5 6.20 -22.64 -5.18
C ALA A 5 6.94 -22.98 -6.49
N THR A 6 6.32 -23.75 -7.38
CA THR A 6 6.89 -24.07 -8.71
C THR A 6 7.04 -22.82 -9.56
N LEU A 7 5.98 -21.97 -9.60
CA LEU A 7 6.01 -20.70 -10.32
C LEU A 7 7.10 -19.77 -9.76
N GLY A 8 7.22 -19.67 -8.44
CA GLY A 8 8.25 -18.87 -7.80
C GLY A 8 9.65 -19.30 -8.16
N ASN A 9 9.90 -20.62 -8.20
CA ASN A 9 11.20 -21.16 -8.58
C ASN A 9 11.51 -20.93 -10.08
N GLU A 10 10.50 -21.03 -10.96
CA GLU A 10 10.65 -20.72 -12.38
C GLU A 10 10.93 -19.23 -12.63
N LEU A 11 10.25 -18.32 -11.91
CA LEU A 11 10.50 -16.87 -11.97
C LEU A 11 11.89 -16.51 -11.41
N TYR A 12 12.27 -17.10 -10.27
CA TYR A 12 13.57 -16.86 -9.65
C TYR A 12 14.73 -17.31 -10.55
N SER A 13 14.60 -18.48 -11.17
CA SER A 13 15.63 -19.07 -12.07
C SER A 13 15.59 -18.53 -13.49
N ALA A 14 14.75 -17.53 -13.76
CA ALA A 14 14.53 -16.94 -15.09
C ALA A 14 14.07 -17.93 -16.18
N LYS A 15 13.50 -19.09 -15.81
CA LYS A 15 12.87 -20.03 -16.77
C LYS A 15 11.60 -19.44 -17.37
N THR A 16 10.89 -18.63 -16.59
CA THR A 16 9.76 -17.82 -17.04
C THR A 16 9.97 -16.39 -16.57
N SER A 17 9.39 -15.42 -17.28
CA SER A 17 9.49 -14.00 -16.89
C SER A 17 8.19 -13.28 -17.18
N ILE A 18 7.72 -12.52 -16.21
CA ILE A 18 6.61 -11.59 -16.39
C ILE A 18 7.21 -10.23 -16.79
N PRO A 19 6.80 -9.62 -17.90
CA PRO A 19 7.40 -8.38 -18.40
C PRO A 19 6.84 -7.14 -17.66
N PHE A 20 7.15 -6.99 -16.38
CA PHE A 20 6.69 -5.85 -15.55
C PHE A 20 7.20 -4.52 -16.15
N VAL A 21 8.50 -4.42 -16.36
CA VAL A 21 9.14 -3.23 -16.93
C VAL A 21 8.79 -3.03 -18.41
N GLY A 22 8.67 -4.12 -19.16
CA GLY A 22 8.30 -4.07 -20.59
C GLY A 22 6.89 -3.52 -20.82
N LYS A 23 5.95 -3.84 -19.92
CA LYS A 23 4.56 -3.38 -19.99
C LYS A 23 4.28 -2.11 -19.17
N ARG A 24 5.31 -1.35 -18.80
CA ARG A 24 5.19 -0.15 -17.92
C ARG A 24 4.15 0.86 -18.37
N LYS A 25 3.93 1.04 -19.69
CA LYS A 25 2.91 1.95 -20.21
C LYS A 25 1.49 1.57 -19.77
N ILE A 26 1.21 0.27 -19.67
CA ILE A 26 -0.10 -0.24 -19.20
C ILE A 26 -0.24 0.05 -17.71
N TRP A 27 0.80 -0.19 -16.92
CA TRP A 27 0.78 0.07 -15.48
C TRP A 27 0.64 1.55 -15.17
N TYR A 28 1.33 2.41 -15.92
CA TYR A 28 1.16 3.87 -15.80
C TYR A 28 -0.25 4.32 -16.18
N LEU A 29 -0.83 3.75 -17.25
CA LEU A 29 -2.20 4.06 -17.63
C LEU A 29 -3.18 3.69 -16.51
N ILE A 30 -3.04 2.50 -15.93
CA ILE A 30 -3.87 2.05 -14.80
C ILE A 30 -3.69 3.01 -13.61
N ALA A 31 -2.45 3.32 -13.23
CA ALA A 31 -2.17 4.24 -12.12
C ALA A 31 -2.77 5.64 -12.37
N VAL A 32 -2.65 6.18 -13.57
CA VAL A 32 -3.23 7.48 -13.95
C VAL A 32 -4.75 7.44 -13.88
N VAL A 33 -5.39 6.38 -14.38
CA VAL A 33 -6.86 6.20 -14.30
C VAL A 33 -7.32 6.16 -12.84
N ILE A 34 -6.60 5.42 -11.98
CA ILE A 34 -6.91 5.36 -10.54
C ILE A 34 -6.73 6.73 -9.88
N ILE A 35 -5.62 7.44 -10.18
CA ILE A 35 -5.37 8.78 -9.63
C ILE A 35 -6.45 9.77 -10.07
N LEU A 36 -6.80 9.79 -11.36
CA LEU A 36 -7.84 10.66 -11.87
C LEU A 36 -9.22 10.31 -11.30
N GLY A 37 -9.54 9.02 -11.19
CA GLY A 37 -10.76 8.55 -10.54
C GLY A 37 -10.81 8.97 -9.07
N SER A 38 -9.74 8.79 -8.31
CA SER A 38 -9.64 9.23 -6.91
C SER A 38 -9.77 10.75 -6.77
N ALA A 39 -9.11 11.52 -7.65
CA ALA A 39 -9.21 12.98 -7.66
C ALA A 39 -10.63 13.46 -8.00
N THR A 40 -11.30 12.82 -8.95
CA THR A 40 -12.70 13.12 -9.31
C THR A 40 -13.63 12.81 -8.14
N LEU A 41 -13.48 11.64 -7.50
CA LEU A 41 -14.26 11.28 -6.31
C LEU A 41 -14.03 12.29 -5.17
N LEU A 42 -12.78 12.67 -4.94
CA LEU A 42 -12.45 13.66 -3.92
C LEU A 42 -13.08 15.05 -4.21
N GLY A 43 -13.11 15.45 -5.48
CA GLY A 43 -13.68 16.74 -5.90
C GLY A 43 -15.21 16.76 -5.92
N THR A 44 -15.87 15.64 -6.23
CA THR A 44 -17.34 15.55 -6.36
C THR A 44 -18.03 15.06 -5.10
N VAL A 45 -17.48 14.04 -4.47
CA VAL A 45 -18.04 13.39 -3.28
C VAL A 45 -17.43 13.95 -1.99
N GLY A 46 -16.14 14.28 -2.03
CA GLY A 46 -15.37 14.75 -0.88
C GLY A 46 -15.05 13.64 0.12
N LEU A 47 -14.32 13.99 1.16
CA LEU A 47 -14.10 13.13 2.33
C LEU A 47 -15.18 13.41 3.39
N THR A 48 -15.44 12.42 4.23
CA THR A 48 -16.31 12.56 5.41
C THR A 48 -15.41 12.69 6.65
N PRO A 49 -14.98 13.91 7.06
CA PRO A 49 -14.15 14.07 8.25
C PRO A 49 -14.99 13.79 9.50
N GLY A 50 -14.42 13.02 10.43
CA GLY A 50 -14.99 12.80 11.75
C GLY A 50 -15.00 14.08 12.60
N ILE A 51 -15.66 14.03 13.76
CA ILE A 51 -15.74 15.17 14.69
C ILE A 51 -14.36 15.64 15.16
N ASP A 52 -13.37 14.76 15.19
CA ASP A 52 -12.00 15.09 15.55
C ASP A 52 -11.36 16.13 14.61
N PHE A 53 -11.82 16.21 13.35
CA PHE A 53 -11.28 17.11 12.33
C PHE A 53 -12.16 18.32 12.04
N LYS A 54 -13.47 18.21 12.24
CA LYS A 54 -14.41 19.32 12.00
C LYS A 54 -14.96 19.97 13.27
N GLY A 55 -14.77 19.34 14.43
CA GLY A 55 -15.47 19.69 15.66
C GLY A 55 -16.89 19.16 15.69
N GLY A 56 -17.53 19.15 16.85
CA GLY A 56 -18.90 18.69 17.04
C GLY A 56 -19.08 17.78 18.24
N SER A 57 -20.28 17.26 18.38
CA SER A 57 -20.65 16.31 19.43
C SER A 57 -21.04 14.98 18.82
N GLU A 58 -20.62 13.89 19.47
CA GLU A 58 -20.94 12.51 19.09
C GLU A 58 -21.57 11.79 20.24
N ILE A 59 -22.63 11.06 19.96
CA ILE A 59 -23.29 10.15 20.90
C ILE A 59 -23.34 8.79 20.26
N THR A 60 -22.79 7.78 20.93
CA THR A 60 -22.82 6.39 20.47
C THR A 60 -23.67 5.55 21.43
N VAL A 61 -24.67 4.90 20.89
CA VAL A 61 -25.54 3.95 21.62
C VAL A 61 -25.10 2.55 21.24
N THR A 62 -24.72 1.74 22.22
CA THR A 62 -24.20 0.38 22.05
C THR A 62 -25.14 -0.66 22.65
N GLY A 63 -24.89 -1.95 22.36
CA GLY A 63 -25.66 -3.06 22.94
C GLY A 63 -27.08 -3.21 22.41
N LEU A 64 -27.38 -2.69 21.21
CA LEU A 64 -28.69 -2.77 20.58
C LEU A 64 -28.88 -4.13 19.90
N SER A 65 -30.03 -4.78 20.16
CA SER A 65 -30.40 -6.03 19.51
C SER A 65 -30.74 -5.86 18.02
N SER A 66 -31.23 -4.67 17.63
CA SER A 66 -31.55 -4.30 16.26
C SER A 66 -31.24 -2.80 16.08
N PRO A 67 -30.03 -2.44 15.66
CA PRO A 67 -29.66 -1.06 15.46
C PRO A 67 -30.44 -0.47 14.28
N SER A 68 -31.13 0.63 14.49
CA SER A 68 -31.91 1.35 13.49
C SER A 68 -31.71 2.84 13.67
N GLU A 69 -31.59 3.57 12.59
CA GLU A 69 -31.40 5.02 12.61
C GLU A 69 -32.69 5.79 12.95
N ARG A 70 -33.85 5.14 12.79
CA ARG A 70 -35.15 5.76 12.95
C ARG A 70 -35.39 6.38 14.33
N PRO A 71 -35.15 5.68 15.48
CA PRO A 71 -35.36 6.28 16.78
C PRO A 71 -34.49 7.53 17.03
N ALA A 72 -33.24 7.50 16.55
CA ALA A 72 -32.35 8.66 16.67
C ALA A 72 -32.86 9.84 15.82
N ASN A 73 -33.28 9.58 14.58
CA ASN A 73 -33.83 10.63 13.72
C ASN A 73 -35.12 11.27 14.29
N GLU A 74 -35.97 10.47 14.96
CA GLU A 74 -37.15 10.96 15.66
C GLU A 74 -36.79 11.86 16.86
N VAL A 75 -35.76 11.53 17.62
CA VAL A 75 -35.27 12.35 18.73
C VAL A 75 -34.65 13.65 18.20
N LEU A 76 -33.82 13.57 17.16
CA LEU A 76 -33.16 14.72 16.54
C LEU A 76 -34.16 15.72 15.93
N SER A 77 -35.23 15.23 15.30
CA SER A 77 -36.27 16.07 14.75
C SER A 77 -37.05 16.85 15.84
N LYS A 78 -37.28 16.24 17.00
CA LYS A 78 -37.90 16.90 18.15
C LYS A 78 -36.99 17.91 18.83
N SER A 79 -35.68 17.74 18.70
CA SER A 79 -34.67 18.59 19.33
C SER A 79 -34.16 19.71 18.42
N ASP A 80 -34.76 19.89 17.23
CA ASP A 80 -34.35 20.86 16.19
C ASP A 80 -32.91 20.70 15.71
N LEU A 81 -32.39 19.49 15.78
CA LEU A 81 -31.02 19.13 15.41
C LEU A 81 -30.95 18.29 14.11
N ALA A 82 -32.08 17.94 13.53
CA ALA A 82 -32.13 17.03 12.37
C ALA A 82 -31.29 17.50 11.18
N ALA A 83 -31.34 18.81 10.88
CA ALA A 83 -30.61 19.39 9.75
C ALA A 83 -29.08 19.44 9.95
N SER A 84 -28.62 19.44 11.20
CA SER A 84 -27.18 19.55 11.56
C SER A 84 -26.58 18.25 12.07
N SER A 85 -27.34 17.15 11.98
CA SER A 85 -26.93 15.86 12.54
C SER A 85 -26.85 14.77 11.47
N SER A 86 -26.00 13.81 11.72
CA SER A 86 -25.87 12.59 10.92
C SER A 86 -26.07 11.39 11.85
N VAL A 87 -26.87 10.44 11.42
CA VAL A 87 -27.08 9.18 12.12
C VAL A 87 -26.51 8.04 11.28
N THR A 88 -25.73 7.17 11.88
CA THR A 88 -25.08 6.05 11.19
C THR A 88 -25.14 4.80 12.06
N THR A 89 -25.57 3.71 11.47
CA THR A 89 -25.52 2.38 12.12
C THR A 89 -24.08 1.86 12.10
N MET A 90 -23.59 1.40 13.26
CA MET A 90 -22.23 0.86 13.40
C MET A 90 -22.26 -0.61 13.79
N GLY A 91 -21.77 -1.47 12.91
CA GLY A 91 -21.81 -2.92 13.13
C GLY A 91 -23.22 -3.45 13.30
N SER A 92 -23.38 -4.50 14.08
CA SER A 92 -24.65 -5.19 14.31
C SER A 92 -25.40 -4.75 15.57
N SER A 93 -24.82 -3.85 16.38
CA SER A 93 -25.34 -3.56 17.72
C SER A 93 -25.21 -2.10 18.17
N SER A 94 -24.84 -1.18 17.31
CA SER A 94 -24.58 0.22 17.72
C SER A 94 -25.12 1.24 16.73
N VAL A 95 -25.48 2.42 17.22
CA VAL A 95 -25.85 3.59 16.42
C VAL A 95 -25.04 4.79 16.91
N ARG A 96 -24.49 5.55 15.96
CA ARG A 96 -23.74 6.78 16.17
C ARG A 96 -24.55 7.96 15.68
N VAL A 97 -24.64 8.98 16.50
CA VAL A 97 -25.26 10.28 16.21
C VAL A 97 -24.17 11.33 16.30
N GLN A 98 -23.94 12.06 15.23
CA GLN A 98 -23.01 13.19 15.20
C GLN A 98 -23.79 14.47 14.92
N THR A 99 -23.44 15.55 15.61
CA THR A 99 -24.09 16.85 15.46
C THR A 99 -23.06 17.98 15.64
N THR A 100 -23.50 19.22 15.45
CA THR A 100 -22.71 20.40 15.79
C THR A 100 -22.35 20.40 17.30
N GLU A 101 -21.37 21.23 17.67
CA GLU A 101 -20.95 21.35 19.05
C GLU A 101 -22.12 21.71 19.99
N LEU A 102 -22.35 20.87 20.98
CA LEU A 102 -23.38 21.07 22.00
C LEU A 102 -22.76 21.44 23.35
N SER A 103 -23.46 22.27 24.13
CA SER A 103 -23.10 22.44 25.51
C SER A 103 -23.26 21.10 26.29
N LYS A 104 -22.48 20.92 27.37
CA LYS A 104 -22.53 19.70 28.17
C LYS A 104 -23.95 19.33 28.59
N GLN A 105 -24.73 20.30 29.06
CA GLN A 105 -26.13 20.08 29.46
C GLN A 105 -27.03 19.57 28.34
N ARG A 106 -26.89 20.14 27.12
CA ARG A 106 -27.64 19.70 25.95
C ARG A 106 -27.21 18.32 25.49
N LEU A 107 -25.92 18.05 25.55
CA LEU A 107 -25.35 16.74 25.20
C LEU A 107 -25.87 15.64 26.12
N ASP A 108 -25.82 15.88 27.46
CA ASP A 108 -26.31 14.92 28.45
C ASP A 108 -27.82 14.71 28.33
N SER A 109 -28.58 15.76 28.05
CA SER A 109 -30.03 15.67 27.77
C SER A 109 -30.33 14.83 26.53
N LEU A 110 -29.61 15.07 25.44
CA LEU A 110 -29.78 14.33 24.18
C LEU A 110 -29.37 12.84 24.34
N ALA A 111 -28.31 12.56 25.08
CA ALA A 111 -27.87 11.20 25.42
C ALA A 111 -28.96 10.45 26.22
N GLY A 112 -29.59 11.11 27.21
CA GLY A 112 -30.71 10.54 27.96
C GLY A 112 -31.97 10.27 27.12
N GLN A 113 -32.27 11.17 26.15
CA GLN A 113 -33.39 10.99 25.22
C GLN A 113 -33.11 9.80 24.27
N LEU A 114 -31.88 9.65 23.79
CA LEU A 114 -31.48 8.52 22.96
C LEU A 114 -31.51 7.21 23.74
N ALA A 115 -31.02 7.18 24.99
CA ALA A 115 -31.14 5.99 25.87
C ALA A 115 -32.59 5.53 26.00
N THR A 116 -33.51 6.50 26.24
CA THR A 116 -34.96 6.23 26.34
C THR A 116 -35.53 5.72 25.03
N ALA A 117 -35.19 6.36 23.90
CA ALA A 117 -35.71 5.99 22.57
C ALA A 117 -35.25 4.59 22.13
N TYR A 118 -34.05 4.20 22.48
CA TYR A 118 -33.51 2.86 22.20
C TYR A 118 -33.81 1.83 23.31
N LYS A 119 -34.46 2.24 24.38
CA LYS A 119 -34.79 1.38 25.54
C LYS A 119 -33.55 0.67 26.09
N THR A 120 -32.45 1.41 26.24
CA THR A 120 -31.18 0.91 26.73
C THR A 120 -30.76 1.68 27.99
N ASP A 121 -29.83 1.09 28.76
CA ASP A 121 -29.30 1.76 29.94
C ASP A 121 -28.39 2.92 29.57
N ALA A 122 -28.34 3.95 30.43
CA ALA A 122 -27.47 5.10 30.21
C ALA A 122 -25.96 4.72 30.13
N SER A 123 -25.57 3.61 30.74
CA SER A 123 -24.22 3.05 30.68
C SER A 123 -23.80 2.62 29.27
N ASN A 124 -24.79 2.30 28.40
CA ASN A 124 -24.58 1.93 27.01
C ASN A 124 -24.55 3.13 26.06
N VAL A 125 -24.66 4.36 26.59
CA VAL A 125 -24.64 5.59 25.81
C VAL A 125 -23.38 6.38 26.17
N SER A 126 -22.49 6.51 25.19
CA SER A 126 -21.27 7.33 25.30
C SER A 126 -21.48 8.65 24.57
N ALA A 127 -21.15 9.75 25.21
CA ALA A 127 -21.26 11.09 24.64
C ALA A 127 -19.93 11.84 24.74
N THR A 128 -19.49 12.43 23.64
CA THR A 128 -18.21 13.14 23.53
C THR A 128 -18.41 14.43 22.73
N THR A 129 -17.70 15.48 23.11
CA THR A 129 -17.66 16.76 22.36
C THR A 129 -16.22 17.12 22.05
N VAL A 130 -16.00 17.54 20.81
CA VAL A 130 -14.71 18.03 20.30
C VAL A 130 -14.86 19.48 19.88
N GLY A 131 -14.16 20.36 20.56
CA GLY A 131 -14.16 21.79 20.23
C GLY A 131 -13.30 22.14 19.02
N PRO A 132 -13.52 23.30 18.37
CA PRO A 132 -12.83 23.72 17.17
C PRO A 132 -11.31 23.86 17.30
N THR A 133 -10.84 24.26 18.47
CA THR A 133 -9.40 24.39 18.76
C THR A 133 -8.70 23.05 18.69
N TRP A 134 -9.29 22.03 19.31
CA TRP A 134 -8.77 20.66 19.30
C TRP A 134 -8.71 20.10 17.87
N SER A 135 -9.80 20.22 17.11
CA SER A 135 -9.86 19.72 15.73
C SER A 135 -8.83 20.38 14.82
N SER A 136 -8.62 21.70 14.97
CA SER A 136 -7.57 22.42 14.23
C SER A 136 -6.17 21.90 14.60
N ASP A 137 -5.91 21.65 15.87
CA ASP A 137 -4.62 21.17 16.36
C ASP A 137 -4.34 19.72 15.89
N VAL A 138 -5.35 18.85 15.92
CA VAL A 138 -5.24 17.47 15.43
C VAL A 138 -4.92 17.48 13.94
N THR A 139 -5.64 18.30 13.15
CA THR A 139 -5.40 18.44 11.72
C THR A 139 -3.96 18.91 11.42
N LYS A 140 -3.49 19.96 12.10
CA LYS A 140 -2.12 20.47 11.95
C LYS A 140 -1.07 19.42 12.29
N LYS A 141 -1.28 18.67 13.39
CA LYS A 141 -0.37 17.60 13.82
C LYS A 141 -0.36 16.44 12.81
N ALA A 142 -1.51 16.05 12.26
CA ALA A 142 -1.63 15.01 11.24
C ALA A 142 -0.85 15.39 9.96
N VAL A 143 -1.07 16.59 9.44
CA VAL A 143 -0.36 17.08 8.24
C VAL A 143 1.14 17.20 8.51
N ARG A 144 1.54 17.75 9.65
CA ARG A 144 2.96 17.85 10.03
C ARG A 144 3.61 16.48 10.15
N GLY A 145 2.93 15.51 10.78
CA GLY A 145 3.40 14.14 10.90
C GLY A 145 3.63 13.48 9.54
N LEU A 146 2.68 13.65 8.61
CA LEU A 146 2.80 13.14 7.26
C LEU A 146 3.99 13.75 6.51
N VAL A 147 4.14 15.07 6.54
CA VAL A 147 5.26 15.78 5.88
C VAL A 147 6.61 15.34 6.46
N LEU A 148 6.73 15.28 7.78
CA LEU A 148 7.96 14.83 8.45
C LEU A 148 8.28 13.38 8.11
N PHE A 149 7.26 12.51 8.02
CA PHE A 149 7.42 11.12 7.60
C PHE A 149 8.01 11.03 6.19
N PHE A 150 7.47 11.78 5.21
CA PHE A 150 7.98 11.78 3.84
C PHE A 150 9.42 12.28 3.75
N ILE A 151 9.75 13.34 4.48
CA ILE A 151 11.14 13.87 4.54
C ILE A 151 12.07 12.81 5.13
N PHE A 152 11.71 12.23 6.28
CA PHE A 152 12.53 11.23 6.97
C PHE A 152 12.75 10.00 6.11
N VAL A 153 11.68 9.45 5.53
CA VAL A 153 11.74 8.28 4.66
C VAL A 153 12.54 8.57 3.39
N GLY A 154 12.33 9.71 2.76
CA GLY A 154 13.10 10.11 1.59
C GLY A 154 14.59 10.19 1.87
N LEU A 155 14.99 10.79 3.00
CA LEU A 155 16.38 10.85 3.46
C LEU A 155 16.93 9.46 3.78
N LEU A 156 16.16 8.62 4.46
CA LEU A 156 16.57 7.26 4.82
C LEU A 156 16.84 6.41 3.57
N ILE A 157 15.93 6.43 2.59
CA ILE A 157 16.11 5.69 1.33
C ILE A 157 17.30 6.24 0.55
N TRP A 158 17.43 7.57 0.48
CA TRP A 158 18.58 8.20 -0.19
C TRP A 158 19.90 7.82 0.48
N ALA A 159 19.97 7.84 1.79
CA ALA A 159 21.17 7.44 2.54
C ALA A 159 21.53 5.96 2.34
N TYR A 160 20.51 5.08 2.33
CA TYR A 160 20.70 3.64 2.17
C TYR A 160 21.15 3.27 0.75
N PHE A 161 20.45 3.74 -0.28
CA PHE A 161 20.76 3.41 -1.67
C PHE A 161 21.79 4.35 -2.31
N ARG A 162 22.10 5.46 -1.67
CA ARG A 162 22.99 6.52 -2.18
C ARG A 162 22.59 7.04 -3.57
N THR A 163 21.30 6.91 -3.91
CA THR A 163 20.73 7.28 -5.21
C THR A 163 19.41 8.00 -5.00
N TRP A 164 19.38 9.33 -5.29
CA TRP A 164 18.15 10.12 -5.14
C TRP A 164 17.00 9.62 -6.01
N LYS A 165 17.29 8.94 -7.14
CA LYS A 165 16.28 8.40 -8.04
C LYS A 165 15.51 7.23 -7.44
N MET A 166 16.16 6.40 -6.61
CA MET A 166 15.49 5.36 -5.84
C MET A 166 14.56 5.98 -4.78
N ALA A 167 15.03 7.01 -4.07
CA ALA A 167 14.20 7.74 -3.13
C ALA A 167 12.99 8.37 -3.83
N ALA A 168 13.19 9.04 -4.95
CA ALA A 168 12.11 9.66 -5.72
C ALA A 168 11.08 8.64 -6.22
N ALA A 169 11.51 7.49 -6.76
CA ALA A 169 10.61 6.45 -7.22
C ALA A 169 9.78 5.85 -6.08
N ALA A 170 10.39 5.60 -4.92
CA ALA A 170 9.70 5.11 -3.74
C ALA A 170 8.69 6.14 -3.20
N LEU A 171 9.07 7.41 -3.08
CA LEU A 171 8.17 8.46 -2.62
C LEU A 171 6.98 8.67 -3.57
N LEU A 172 7.19 8.59 -4.88
CA LEU A 172 6.10 8.66 -5.87
C LEU A 172 5.13 7.48 -5.73
N ALA A 173 5.64 6.27 -5.48
CA ALA A 173 4.79 5.12 -5.20
C ALA A 173 3.99 5.28 -3.90
N LEU A 174 4.61 5.79 -2.83
CA LEU A 174 3.92 6.10 -1.57
C LEU A 174 2.84 7.18 -1.75
N CYS A 175 3.12 8.23 -2.55
CA CYS A 175 2.09 9.22 -2.89
C CYS A 175 0.90 8.60 -3.62
N HIS A 176 1.16 7.69 -4.57
CA HIS A 176 0.12 6.93 -5.24
C HIS A 176 -0.72 6.13 -4.24
N ASP A 177 -0.10 5.43 -3.29
CA ASP A 177 -0.81 4.62 -2.28
C ASP A 177 -1.74 5.45 -1.41
N ILE A 178 -1.30 6.66 -1.01
CA ILE A 178 -2.16 7.61 -0.30
C ILE A 178 -3.34 8.03 -1.16
N ILE A 179 -3.10 8.39 -2.42
CA ILE A 179 -4.16 8.84 -3.34
C ILE A 179 -5.20 7.73 -3.54
N VAL A 180 -4.77 6.49 -3.71
CA VAL A 180 -5.67 5.33 -3.81
C VAL A 180 -6.49 5.16 -2.53
N THR A 181 -5.83 5.20 -1.38
CA THR A 181 -6.49 5.08 -0.07
C THR A 181 -7.54 6.18 0.13
N VAL A 182 -7.17 7.44 -0.13
CA VAL A 182 -8.06 8.60 -0.04
C VAL A 182 -9.23 8.47 -1.02
N GLY A 183 -8.98 8.01 -2.25
CA GLY A 183 -10.02 7.76 -3.25
C GLY A 183 -11.04 6.71 -2.80
N ILE A 184 -10.59 5.62 -2.19
CA ILE A 184 -11.48 4.59 -1.65
C ILE A 184 -12.28 5.14 -0.45
N TYR A 185 -11.67 5.97 0.41
CA TYR A 185 -12.39 6.64 1.50
C TYR A 185 -13.47 7.59 0.97
N ALA A 186 -13.19 8.37 -0.08
CA ALA A 186 -14.19 9.21 -0.72
C ALA A 186 -15.35 8.40 -1.31
N LEU A 187 -15.04 7.25 -1.97
CA LEU A 187 -16.03 6.36 -2.56
C LEU A 187 -16.92 5.68 -1.51
N SER A 188 -16.30 5.16 -0.45
CA SER A 188 -16.98 4.39 0.60
C SER A 188 -17.72 5.24 1.61
N ARG A 189 -17.50 6.56 1.63
CA ARG A 189 -18.05 7.49 2.62
C ARG A 189 -17.67 7.16 4.07
N PHE A 190 -16.63 6.36 4.29
CA PHE A 190 -16.14 6.13 5.64
C PHE A 190 -15.53 7.39 6.22
N GLU A 191 -15.69 7.54 7.53
CA GLU A 191 -15.18 8.70 8.24
C GLU A 191 -13.65 8.67 8.33
N VAL A 192 -13.05 9.83 8.09
CA VAL A 192 -11.63 10.05 8.34
C VAL A 192 -11.46 10.49 9.78
N THR A 193 -10.84 9.65 10.59
CA THR A 193 -10.57 9.88 12.02
C THR A 193 -9.05 9.96 12.28
N PRO A 194 -8.59 10.37 13.47
CA PRO A 194 -7.18 10.26 13.83
C PRO A 194 -6.65 8.82 13.71
N ALA A 195 -7.50 7.82 13.97
CA ALA A 195 -7.19 6.42 13.77
C ALA A 195 -6.90 6.08 12.30
N THR A 196 -7.66 6.68 11.37
CA THR A 196 -7.39 6.59 9.92
C THR A 196 -5.99 7.13 9.59
N ILE A 197 -5.60 8.28 10.13
CA ILE A 197 -4.27 8.86 9.89
C ILE A 197 -3.15 7.96 10.43
N ILE A 198 -3.33 7.40 11.63
CA ILE A 198 -2.39 6.41 12.18
C ILE A 198 -2.28 5.20 11.26
N GLY A 199 -3.42 4.70 10.76
CA GLY A 199 -3.47 3.64 9.77
C GLY A 199 -2.69 3.99 8.49
N VAL A 200 -2.89 5.18 7.93
CA VAL A 200 -2.16 5.67 6.74
C VAL A 200 -0.65 5.68 6.99
N LEU A 201 -0.18 6.28 8.09
CA LEU A 201 1.25 6.31 8.40
C LEU A 201 1.84 4.91 8.57
N THR A 202 1.09 3.99 9.17
CA THR A 202 1.51 2.59 9.34
C THR A 202 1.64 1.87 8.01
N ILE A 203 0.69 2.08 7.09
CA ILE A 203 0.73 1.49 5.74
C ILE A 203 1.92 1.98 4.95
N LEU A 204 2.22 3.26 5.03
CA LEU A 204 3.37 3.82 4.30
C LEU A 204 4.66 3.11 4.70
N GLY A 205 4.82 2.77 5.98
CA GLY A 205 5.95 1.95 6.46
C GLY A 205 5.94 0.54 5.88
N TYR A 206 4.76 -0.10 5.81
CA TYR A 206 4.60 -1.44 5.25
C TYR A 206 4.87 -1.47 3.74
N SER A 207 4.29 -0.53 2.97
CA SER A 207 4.50 -0.40 1.52
C SER A 207 5.97 -0.13 1.19
N LEU A 208 6.62 0.70 2.04
CA LEU A 208 8.04 0.97 1.91
C LEU A 208 8.90 -0.27 2.06
N TYR A 209 8.57 -1.15 3.01
CA TYR A 209 9.32 -2.38 3.24
C TYR A 209 9.40 -3.22 1.96
N ASP A 210 8.29 -3.44 1.27
CA ASP A 210 8.26 -4.21 0.03
C ASP A 210 9.02 -3.49 -1.11
N THR A 211 8.85 -2.19 -1.24
CA THR A 211 9.59 -1.37 -2.22
C THR A 211 11.11 -1.45 -2.00
N VAL A 212 11.58 -1.37 -0.75
CA VAL A 212 13.01 -1.47 -0.42
C VAL A 212 13.56 -2.85 -0.76
N VAL A 213 12.83 -3.93 -0.49
CA VAL A 213 13.25 -5.29 -0.84
C VAL A 213 13.41 -5.48 -2.35
N VAL A 214 12.46 -4.95 -3.13
CA VAL A 214 12.56 -4.99 -4.61
C VAL A 214 13.74 -4.16 -5.10
N PHE A 215 13.92 -2.95 -4.56
CA PHE A 215 15.02 -2.06 -4.96
C PHE A 215 16.39 -2.60 -4.57
N ASP A 216 16.51 -3.27 -3.44
CA ASP A 216 17.74 -3.93 -3.02
C ASP A 216 18.12 -5.06 -4.01
N LYS A 217 17.12 -5.85 -4.42
CA LYS A 217 17.33 -6.88 -5.44
C LYS A 217 17.66 -6.29 -6.82
N ILE A 218 17.07 -5.15 -7.19
CA ILE A 218 17.47 -4.43 -8.40
C ILE A 218 18.91 -3.96 -8.29
N ARG A 219 19.32 -3.40 -7.16
CA ARG A 219 20.69 -2.98 -6.90
C ARG A 219 21.67 -4.15 -7.06
N GLU A 220 21.37 -5.28 -6.38
CA GLU A 220 22.18 -6.49 -6.45
C GLU A 220 22.35 -6.97 -7.91
N ASN A 221 21.23 -7.11 -8.65
CA ASN A 221 21.28 -7.58 -10.04
C ASN A 221 21.96 -6.60 -11.00
N THR A 222 22.03 -5.32 -10.64
CA THR A 222 22.58 -4.26 -11.49
C THR A 222 23.91 -3.70 -10.98
N GLU A 223 24.57 -4.32 -10.01
CA GLU A 223 25.82 -3.81 -9.44
C GLU A 223 26.92 -3.71 -10.52
N ASP A 224 27.12 -4.77 -11.28
CA ASP A 224 28.15 -4.85 -12.32
C ASP A 224 27.59 -4.88 -13.76
N PHE A 225 26.46 -4.21 -14.01
CA PHE A 225 25.78 -4.29 -15.31
C PHE A 225 26.67 -3.82 -16.47
N GLU A 226 27.62 -2.92 -16.24
CA GLU A 226 28.55 -2.39 -17.28
C GLU A 226 29.61 -3.41 -17.72
N SER A 227 29.93 -4.39 -16.90
CA SER A 227 30.95 -5.41 -17.16
C SER A 227 30.53 -6.45 -18.22
N GLN A 228 29.24 -6.51 -18.53
CA GLN A 228 28.66 -7.47 -19.47
C GLN A 228 27.94 -6.75 -20.64
N SER A 229 27.68 -7.48 -21.73
CA SER A 229 26.96 -6.97 -22.91
C SER A 229 25.78 -7.85 -23.32
N ARG A 230 25.26 -8.67 -22.38
CA ARG A 230 24.17 -9.62 -22.66
C ARG A 230 22.81 -9.02 -22.30
N SER A 231 22.70 -8.34 -21.14
CA SER A 231 21.44 -7.86 -20.61
C SER A 231 21.49 -6.36 -20.34
N THR A 232 20.41 -5.65 -20.66
CA THR A 232 20.25 -4.24 -20.37
C THR A 232 19.89 -4.02 -18.88
N TYR A 233 20.08 -2.80 -18.38
CA TYR A 233 19.65 -2.41 -17.05
C TYR A 233 18.15 -2.70 -16.81
N ALA A 234 17.30 -2.43 -17.78
CA ALA A 234 15.85 -2.67 -17.69
C ALA A 234 15.51 -4.16 -17.59
N GLU A 235 16.24 -5.03 -18.29
CA GLU A 235 16.05 -6.48 -18.21
C GLU A 235 16.51 -7.04 -16.87
N LEU A 236 17.63 -6.55 -16.32
CA LEU A 236 18.13 -6.94 -15.01
C LEU A 236 17.18 -6.47 -13.89
N ALA A 237 16.62 -5.27 -14.02
CA ALA A 237 15.60 -4.78 -13.09
C ALA A 237 14.30 -5.61 -13.18
N ASN A 238 13.88 -5.99 -14.40
CA ASN A 238 12.73 -6.88 -14.57
C ASN A 238 12.96 -8.26 -13.95
N LEU A 239 14.18 -8.80 -14.08
CA LEU A 239 14.58 -10.04 -13.42
C LEU A 239 14.46 -9.92 -11.88
N ALA A 240 14.94 -8.82 -11.31
CA ALA A 240 14.87 -8.59 -9.87
C ALA A 240 13.42 -8.60 -9.34
N VAL A 241 12.49 -7.96 -10.08
CA VAL A 241 11.06 -8.02 -9.73
C VAL A 241 10.53 -9.45 -9.81
N ASN A 242 10.85 -10.19 -10.86
CA ASN A 242 10.43 -11.59 -10.99
C ASN A 242 10.96 -12.44 -9.82
N GLN A 243 12.19 -12.22 -9.39
CA GLN A 243 12.82 -12.93 -8.27
C GLN A 243 12.17 -12.62 -6.91
N THR A 244 11.68 -11.41 -6.74
CA THR A 244 11.04 -10.96 -5.49
C THR A 244 9.53 -11.13 -5.49
N PHE A 245 8.90 -11.33 -6.65
CA PHE A 245 7.45 -11.31 -6.86
C PHE A 245 6.68 -12.23 -5.90
N ILE A 246 7.05 -13.52 -5.83
CA ILE A 246 6.38 -14.49 -4.95
C ILE A 246 6.59 -14.15 -3.48
N ARG A 247 7.78 -13.62 -3.14
CA ARG A 247 8.06 -13.15 -1.77
C ARG A 247 7.14 -11.99 -1.39
N SER A 248 7.01 -10.98 -2.25
CA SER A 248 6.13 -9.83 -2.02
C SER A 248 4.67 -10.26 -1.86
N ILE A 249 4.17 -11.17 -2.72
CA ILE A 249 2.81 -11.70 -2.59
C ILE A 249 2.63 -12.46 -1.27
N ASN A 250 3.55 -13.35 -0.93
CA ASN A 250 3.44 -14.14 0.31
C ASN A 250 3.47 -13.23 1.55
N THR A 251 4.38 -12.25 1.59
CA THR A 251 4.47 -11.28 2.68
C THR A 251 3.16 -10.49 2.81
N SER A 252 2.59 -10.07 1.69
CA SER A 252 1.34 -9.30 1.68
C SER A 252 0.15 -10.14 2.12
N VAL A 253 0.03 -11.37 1.65
CA VAL A 253 -1.04 -12.29 2.08
C VAL A 253 -0.95 -12.52 3.59
N VAL A 254 0.23 -12.82 4.11
CA VAL A 254 0.44 -13.04 5.55
C VAL A 254 0.15 -11.78 6.36
N GLY A 255 0.52 -10.60 5.86
CA GLY A 255 0.23 -9.31 6.52
C GLY A 255 -1.25 -8.92 6.48
N VAL A 256 -1.94 -9.18 5.36
CA VAL A 256 -3.36 -8.85 5.18
C VAL A 256 -4.28 -9.73 6.02
N LEU A 257 -3.94 -11.01 6.25
CA LEU A 257 -4.80 -11.95 6.98
C LEU A 257 -5.20 -11.49 8.39
N PRO A 258 -4.27 -11.06 9.28
CA PRO A 258 -4.64 -10.55 10.61
C PRO A 258 -5.48 -9.28 10.53
N VAL A 259 -5.18 -8.39 9.58
CA VAL A 259 -5.91 -7.14 9.38
C VAL A 259 -7.31 -7.40 8.84
N ALA A 260 -7.46 -8.34 7.90
CA ALA A 260 -8.76 -8.79 7.44
C ALA A 260 -9.58 -9.38 8.60
N SER A 261 -8.97 -10.22 9.44
CA SER A 261 -9.63 -10.77 10.63
C SER A 261 -10.08 -9.66 11.58
N LEU A 262 -9.22 -8.65 11.84
CA LEU A 262 -9.56 -7.50 12.66
C LEU A 262 -10.70 -6.68 12.05
N LEU A 263 -10.72 -6.51 10.72
CA LEU A 263 -11.76 -5.79 10.02
C LEU A 263 -13.09 -6.56 10.07
N PHE A 264 -13.09 -7.83 9.68
CA PHE A 264 -14.34 -8.59 9.56
C PHE A 264 -14.91 -9.00 10.94
N VAL A 265 -14.08 -9.47 11.86
CA VAL A 265 -14.53 -9.88 13.20
C VAL A 265 -14.68 -8.66 14.11
N GLY A 266 -13.66 -7.82 14.20
CA GLY A 266 -13.64 -6.67 15.11
C GLY A 266 -14.67 -5.61 14.74
N ALA A 267 -14.74 -5.24 13.47
CA ALA A 267 -15.62 -4.17 13.01
C ALA A 267 -17.06 -4.63 12.80
N PHE A 268 -17.29 -5.75 12.09
CA PHE A 268 -18.65 -6.16 11.71
C PHE A 268 -19.33 -7.03 12.78
N ILE A 269 -18.59 -7.83 13.54
CA ILE A 269 -19.17 -8.69 14.58
C ILE A 269 -19.19 -7.99 15.93
N LEU A 270 -18.04 -7.42 16.37
CA LEU A 270 -17.91 -6.83 17.69
C LEU A 270 -18.30 -5.33 17.75
N GLY A 271 -18.46 -4.66 16.60
CA GLY A 271 -18.87 -3.26 16.53
C GLY A 271 -17.83 -2.25 17.03
N ALA A 272 -16.55 -2.63 17.08
CA ALA A 272 -15.46 -1.79 17.57
C ALA A 272 -15.08 -0.69 16.56
N GLY A 273 -15.68 0.49 16.67
CA GLY A 273 -15.59 1.56 15.67
C GLY A 273 -14.16 2.03 15.36
N THR A 274 -13.35 2.34 16.35
CA THR A 274 -11.96 2.81 16.17
C THR A 274 -11.06 1.73 15.55
N LEU A 275 -11.24 0.46 15.95
CA LEU A 275 -10.51 -0.66 15.35
C LEU A 275 -10.89 -0.87 13.89
N ARG A 276 -12.16 -0.61 13.53
CA ARG A 276 -12.63 -0.64 12.15
C ARG A 276 -11.89 0.35 11.28
N ASP A 277 -11.76 1.59 11.74
CA ASP A 277 -11.14 2.67 10.94
C ASP A 277 -9.66 2.37 10.67
N ILE A 278 -8.92 1.89 11.68
CA ILE A 278 -7.53 1.44 11.51
C ILE A 278 -7.45 0.24 10.58
N ALA A 279 -8.24 -0.80 10.85
CA ALA A 279 -8.19 -2.04 10.08
C ALA A 279 -8.57 -1.85 8.61
N LEU A 280 -9.57 -1.01 8.34
CA LEU A 280 -9.98 -0.68 6.98
C LEU A 280 -8.85 0.04 6.22
N THR A 281 -8.26 1.04 6.86
CA THR A 281 -7.14 1.78 6.27
C THR A 281 -5.98 0.85 5.96
N LEU A 282 -5.59 0.02 6.94
CA LEU A 282 -4.53 -0.98 6.77
C LEU A 282 -4.84 -1.96 5.66
N PHE A 283 -6.05 -2.48 5.60
CA PHE A 283 -6.48 -3.45 4.58
C PHE A 283 -6.36 -2.88 3.16
N ILE A 284 -6.92 -1.70 2.93
CA ILE A 284 -6.87 -1.00 1.65
C ILE A 284 -5.42 -0.70 1.26
N GLY A 285 -4.68 -0.09 2.17
CA GLY A 285 -3.34 0.39 1.87
C GLY A 285 -2.31 -0.72 1.71
N MET A 286 -2.43 -1.86 2.42
CA MET A 286 -1.55 -3.00 2.20
C MET A 286 -1.74 -3.59 0.80
N ILE A 287 -2.97 -3.69 0.32
CA ILE A 287 -3.25 -4.15 -1.05
C ILE A 287 -2.68 -3.15 -2.06
N ALA A 288 -2.97 -1.85 -1.88
CA ALA A 288 -2.47 -0.80 -2.76
C ALA A 288 -0.94 -0.77 -2.79
N GLY A 289 -0.27 -0.79 -1.63
CA GLY A 289 1.17 -0.76 -1.49
C GLY A 289 1.88 -1.96 -2.10
N THR A 290 1.30 -3.16 -1.97
CA THR A 290 1.85 -4.35 -2.64
C THR A 290 1.80 -4.24 -4.16
N LEU A 291 0.69 -3.74 -4.69
CA LEU A 291 0.57 -3.55 -6.13
C LEU A 291 1.48 -2.43 -6.63
N SER A 292 1.58 -1.31 -5.90
CA SER A 292 2.40 -0.18 -6.32
C SER A 292 3.89 -0.47 -6.27
N SER A 293 4.37 -1.23 -5.29
CA SER A 293 5.80 -1.62 -5.17
C SER A 293 6.27 -2.41 -6.39
N ILE A 294 5.43 -3.31 -6.90
CA ILE A 294 5.74 -4.18 -8.03
C ILE A 294 5.49 -3.47 -9.37
N PHE A 295 4.29 -2.92 -9.54
CA PHE A 295 3.80 -2.46 -10.84
C PHE A 295 4.11 -0.98 -11.13
N LEU A 296 4.41 -0.18 -10.10
CA LEU A 296 4.65 1.25 -10.26
C LEU A 296 6.08 1.67 -9.86
N ALA A 297 6.53 1.33 -8.65
CA ALA A 297 7.80 1.80 -8.13
C ALA A 297 8.99 1.35 -9.00
N THR A 298 9.01 0.08 -9.42
CA THR A 298 10.10 -0.46 -10.25
C THR A 298 10.12 0.14 -11.66
N PRO A 299 9.03 0.20 -12.44
CA PRO A 299 9.04 0.89 -13.73
C PRO A 299 9.45 2.36 -13.61
N LEU A 300 8.97 3.08 -12.58
CA LEU A 300 9.39 4.48 -12.32
C LEU A 300 10.90 4.59 -12.09
N LEU A 301 11.47 3.71 -11.27
CA LEU A 301 12.91 3.67 -11.04
C LEU A 301 13.67 3.45 -12.33
N VAL A 302 13.26 2.46 -13.15
CA VAL A 302 13.90 2.17 -14.42
C VAL A 302 13.84 3.37 -15.37
N ASP A 303 12.70 4.06 -15.46
CA ASP A 303 12.55 5.25 -16.31
C ASP A 303 13.40 6.43 -15.84
N LEU A 304 13.47 6.66 -14.51
CA LEU A 304 14.33 7.69 -13.94
C LEU A 304 15.82 7.40 -14.20
N ARG A 305 16.22 6.13 -14.07
CA ARG A 305 17.62 5.73 -14.28
C ARG A 305 18.00 5.57 -15.75
N SER A 306 17.07 5.17 -16.62
CA SER A 306 17.32 5.04 -18.06
C SER A 306 17.77 6.35 -18.74
N ARG A 307 17.54 7.48 -18.08
CA ARG A 307 18.04 8.80 -18.55
C ARG A 307 19.52 9.04 -18.23
N GLU A 308 20.16 8.19 -17.43
CA GLU A 308 21.58 8.29 -17.10
C GLU A 308 22.44 7.94 -18.32
N LYS A 309 23.48 8.73 -18.55
CA LYS A 309 24.40 8.54 -19.68
C LYS A 309 24.98 7.13 -19.67
N ARG A 310 25.46 6.65 -18.52
CA ARG A 310 26.03 5.31 -18.33
C ARG A 310 25.06 4.19 -18.79
N ILE A 311 23.79 4.29 -18.40
CA ILE A 311 22.77 3.27 -18.74
C ILE A 311 22.40 3.35 -20.22
N LYS A 312 22.33 4.55 -20.81
CA LYS A 312 22.09 4.72 -22.24
C LYS A 312 23.22 4.13 -23.09
N GLU A 313 24.46 4.43 -22.75
CA GLU A 313 25.64 3.91 -23.43
C GLU A 313 25.72 2.39 -23.32
N HIS A 314 25.48 1.83 -22.12
CA HIS A 314 25.43 0.39 -21.94
C HIS A 314 24.29 -0.26 -22.73
N THR A 315 23.10 0.34 -22.76
CA THR A 315 21.97 -0.19 -23.55
C THR A 315 22.31 -0.22 -25.03
N ALA A 316 22.97 0.83 -25.55
CA ALA A 316 23.46 0.85 -26.94
C ALA A 316 24.53 -0.23 -27.19
N LYS A 317 25.46 -0.43 -26.26
CA LYS A 317 26.47 -1.49 -26.30
C LYS A 317 25.85 -2.89 -26.41
N VAL A 318 24.83 -3.16 -25.55
CA VAL A 318 24.09 -4.43 -25.57
C VAL A 318 23.37 -4.64 -26.89
N ALA A 319 22.71 -3.58 -27.42
CA ALA A 319 22.02 -3.65 -28.72
C ALA A 319 22.98 -3.95 -29.86
N ALA A 320 24.12 -3.26 -29.91
CA ALA A 320 25.17 -3.50 -30.92
C ALA A 320 25.74 -4.93 -30.82
N ALA A 321 26.02 -5.42 -29.62
CA ALA A 321 26.52 -6.78 -29.41
C ALA A 321 25.50 -7.85 -29.83
N ARG A 322 24.20 -7.61 -29.62
CA ARG A 322 23.13 -8.50 -30.07
C ARG A 322 23.03 -8.49 -31.59
N GLN A 323 23.14 -7.32 -32.24
CA GLN A 323 23.12 -7.20 -33.68
C GLN A 323 24.30 -7.97 -34.30
N HIS A 324 25.52 -7.74 -33.79
CA HIS A 324 26.72 -8.44 -34.30
C HIS A 324 26.59 -9.97 -34.19
N ARG A 325 26.10 -10.50 -33.07
CA ARG A 325 25.84 -11.95 -32.95
C ARG A 325 24.81 -12.48 -33.93
N ARG A 326 23.79 -11.70 -34.28
CA ARG A 326 22.79 -12.08 -35.29
C ARG A 326 23.38 -12.07 -36.68
N ASP A 327 24.20 -11.06 -36.99
CA ASP A 327 24.86 -10.94 -38.30
C ASP A 327 25.87 -12.09 -38.52
N GLU A 328 26.55 -12.54 -37.42
CA GLU A 328 27.46 -13.67 -37.47
C GLU A 328 26.75 -15.04 -37.59
N ALA A 329 25.53 -15.14 -37.03
CA ALA A 329 24.79 -16.40 -37.03
C ALA A 329 24.15 -16.78 -38.36
N GLY A 330 23.97 -15.83 -39.27
CA GLY A 330 23.39 -16.12 -40.61
C GLY A 330 22.02 -16.80 -40.49
N ASP A 331 21.92 -18.04 -40.97
CA ASP A 331 20.67 -18.82 -40.98
C ASP A 331 20.16 -19.18 -39.57
N ASP A 332 21.04 -19.20 -38.55
CA ASP A 332 20.69 -19.45 -37.13
C ASP A 332 20.24 -18.19 -36.39
N ALA A 333 20.13 -17.06 -37.07
CA ALA A 333 19.77 -15.75 -36.46
C ALA A 333 18.40 -15.75 -35.74
N GLU A 334 17.46 -16.59 -36.21
CA GLU A 334 16.15 -16.71 -35.57
C GLU A 334 16.22 -17.46 -34.24
N GLU A 335 17.08 -18.48 -34.13
CA GLU A 335 17.31 -19.20 -32.86
C GLU A 335 18.04 -18.33 -31.85
N LEU A 336 19.06 -17.58 -32.29
CA LEU A 336 19.74 -16.59 -31.46
C LEU A 336 18.82 -15.44 -31.01
N ALA A 337 17.90 -14.99 -31.85
CA ALA A 337 16.91 -13.99 -31.47
C ALA A 337 16.01 -14.50 -30.35
N LYS A 338 15.66 -15.78 -30.34
CA LYS A 338 14.92 -16.42 -29.23
C LYS A 338 15.76 -16.49 -27.94
N ILE A 339 17.05 -16.76 -28.07
CA ILE A 339 18.00 -16.79 -26.92
C ILE A 339 18.20 -15.36 -26.35
N ASP A 340 18.35 -14.36 -27.23
CA ASP A 340 18.49 -12.95 -26.79
C ASP A 340 17.20 -12.38 -26.17
N ALA A 341 16.04 -12.90 -26.59
CA ALA A 341 14.72 -12.56 -26.01
C ALA A 341 14.41 -13.34 -24.73
N ALA A 342 15.20 -14.37 -24.42
CA ALA A 342 15.04 -15.13 -23.18
C ALA A 342 15.24 -14.22 -21.96
N PRO A 343 14.56 -14.49 -20.86
CA PRO A 343 14.74 -13.73 -19.61
C PRO A 343 16.22 -13.66 -19.22
N ALA A 344 16.66 -12.49 -18.73
CA ALA A 344 18.02 -12.34 -18.23
C ALA A 344 18.31 -13.43 -17.19
N ALA A 345 19.31 -14.25 -17.45
CA ALA A 345 19.68 -15.29 -16.49
C ALA A 345 20.20 -14.63 -15.21
N SER A 346 19.80 -15.17 -14.07
CA SER A 346 20.37 -14.78 -12.78
C SER A 346 21.88 -14.94 -12.87
N PRO A 347 22.71 -13.94 -12.47
CA PRO A 347 24.12 -14.15 -12.34
C PRO A 347 24.31 -15.26 -11.29
N VAL A 348 24.72 -16.45 -11.76
CA VAL A 348 25.10 -17.53 -10.85
C VAL A 348 26.38 -17.09 -10.18
N THR A 349 26.33 -16.57 -8.98
CA THR A 349 27.52 -16.29 -8.17
C THR A 349 28.23 -17.63 -7.95
N PRO A 350 29.44 -17.86 -8.50
CA PRO A 350 30.18 -19.09 -8.25
C PRO A 350 30.43 -19.18 -6.74
N GLY A 351 29.82 -20.17 -6.06
CA GLY A 351 30.04 -20.40 -4.64
C GLY A 351 28.78 -20.42 -3.74
N HIS A 352 27.63 -19.94 -4.18
CA HIS A 352 26.39 -20.09 -3.42
C HIS A 352 25.75 -21.45 -3.67
N HIS A 353 25.88 -22.33 -2.69
CA HIS A 353 25.20 -23.62 -2.53
C HIS A 353 25.52 -24.72 -3.56
N LEU A 354 26.76 -25.14 -3.55
CA LEU A 354 27.11 -26.49 -4.09
C LEU A 354 26.59 -27.64 -3.21
N GLY A 355 25.73 -27.33 -2.23
CA GLY A 355 25.16 -28.32 -1.32
C GLY A 355 26.23 -29.19 -0.60
N VAL A 356 25.95 -30.46 -0.43
CA VAL A 356 26.85 -31.44 0.22
C VAL A 356 28.17 -31.64 -0.57
N ALA A 357 28.17 -31.28 -1.87
CA ALA A 357 29.37 -31.40 -2.73
C ALA A 357 30.43 -30.33 -2.42
N ALA A 358 30.06 -29.21 -1.80
CA ALA A 358 30.99 -28.14 -1.38
C ALA A 358 31.66 -28.38 -0.03
N GLN A 359 31.24 -29.40 0.72
CA GLN A 359 31.88 -29.72 2.00
C GLN A 359 33.23 -30.35 1.77
N PRO A 360 34.32 -29.89 2.45
CA PRO A 360 35.64 -30.53 2.36
C PRO A 360 35.53 -31.99 2.78
N LYS A 361 35.87 -32.89 1.88
CA LYS A 361 35.91 -34.34 2.22
C LYS A 361 36.90 -34.57 3.33
N ARG A 362 36.41 -35.05 4.47
CA ARG A 362 37.21 -35.39 5.65
C ARG A 362 38.28 -36.40 5.22
N LYS A 363 39.57 -36.03 5.26
CA LYS A 363 40.66 -36.94 4.95
C LYS A 363 40.55 -38.15 5.89
N LYS A 364 40.35 -39.36 5.32
CA LYS A 364 40.45 -40.61 6.06
C LYS A 364 41.86 -40.70 6.62
N LYS A 365 42.03 -40.66 7.95
CA LYS A 365 43.30 -41.04 8.63
C LYS A 365 43.56 -42.47 8.25
N ARG A 366 44.67 -42.73 7.50
CA ARG A 366 45.24 -44.06 7.37
C ARG A 366 45.75 -44.50 8.75
N ARG A 367 45.23 -45.62 9.23
CA ARG A 367 45.84 -46.38 10.31
C ARG A 367 47.00 -47.23 9.73
#